data_4e716689ca98b64095f1a7e1a239f06a
#
_entry.id   4e716689ca98b64095f1a7e1a239f06a
#
_cell.length_a   1.000
_cell.length_b   1.000
_cell.length_c   1.000
_cell.angle_alpha   90.00
_cell.angle_beta   90.00
_cell.angle_gamma   90.00
#
_symmetry.space_group_name_H-M   'P 1'
#
loop_
_entity.id
_entity.type
_entity.pdbx_description
1 polymer ?
#
loop_
_entity_poly.entity_id
_entity_poly.type
_entity_poly.pdbx_seq_one_letter_code
_entity_poly.pdbx_strand_id
1 'polypeptide(L)'
;FWSYNGFDDEEKRLGDVVKALGIMASKRAEMFVAETYLDDGYPGYFLDCASYVGYALLEHYICTELCGARYTISFGGLLSENDTRAGVAMALDTLMSTEEQPVLTYLNSSTNLQWDHHIHGNYGISVPEFLFEMLVEKKYHMSLGVNPVSITEKIKVPTLDELINILTAAKRTEEKAEEWLPYFNFKPLEEMRDVMVREGRILFDNVIEGFKQAGIDTEDPLEMLMVLKNMNPIRFEQIFHSSTYGTDKTQVEPFYPTVLGRQTMDMMQEIIDELMNDNCQGILNG
;
A
#
# COMPACT_ATOMS: atom_id res chain seq x y z
N PHE A 1 9.41 5.78 5.59
CA PHE A 1 10.16 6.84 6.30
C PHE A 1 11.53 7.11 5.68
N TRP A 2 12.12 6.23 4.90
CA TRP A 2 13.38 6.53 4.18
C TRP A 2 13.18 7.31 2.88
N SER A 3 11.96 7.47 2.42
CA SER A 3 11.63 8.17 1.18
C SER A 3 11.67 9.70 1.26
N TYR A 4 11.72 10.28 2.44
CA TYR A 4 11.78 11.74 2.60
C TYR A 4 13.04 12.33 1.95
N ASN A 5 12.85 13.46 1.24
CA ASN A 5 13.91 14.19 0.56
C ASN A 5 14.31 15.46 1.34
N GLY A 6 15.44 16.07 0.91
CA GLY A 6 15.84 17.38 1.42
C GLY A 6 16.76 17.34 2.63
N PHE A 7 17.44 16.25 2.85
CA PHE A 7 18.50 16.15 3.86
C PHE A 7 19.86 16.40 3.22
N ASP A 8 20.73 17.14 3.91
CA ASP A 8 22.08 17.47 3.44
C ASP A 8 23.01 16.24 3.38
N ASP A 9 22.73 15.23 4.23
CA ASP A 9 23.51 14.00 4.33
C ASP A 9 22.54 12.79 4.41
N GLU A 10 22.22 12.24 3.26
CA GLU A 10 21.31 11.12 3.13
C GLU A 10 21.89 9.81 3.68
N GLU A 11 23.17 9.54 3.50
CA GLU A 11 23.83 8.36 4.05
C GLU A 11 23.76 8.35 5.58
N LYS A 12 24.12 9.49 6.19
CA LYS A 12 24.00 9.65 7.65
C LYS A 12 22.57 9.45 8.13
N ARG A 13 21.58 10.05 7.45
CA ARG A 13 20.17 9.92 7.80
C ARG A 13 19.70 8.47 7.75
N LEU A 14 20.01 7.75 6.67
CA LEU A 14 19.65 6.34 6.54
C LEU A 14 20.40 5.46 7.54
N GLY A 15 21.67 5.78 7.84
CA GLY A 15 22.42 5.16 8.92
C GLY A 15 21.77 5.36 10.30
N ASP A 16 21.18 6.53 10.53
CA ASP A 16 20.42 6.79 11.78
C ASP A 16 19.09 6.03 11.80
N VAL A 17 18.44 5.79 10.65
CA VAL A 17 17.28 4.88 10.53
C VAL A 17 17.67 3.46 10.93
N VAL A 18 18.76 2.92 10.39
CA VAL A 18 19.25 1.56 10.74
C VAL A 18 19.56 1.45 12.24
N LYS A 19 20.19 2.48 12.83
CA LYS A 19 20.41 2.53 14.30
C LYS A 19 19.11 2.54 15.09
N ALA A 20 18.11 3.31 14.62
CA ALA A 20 16.79 3.35 15.26
C ALA A 20 16.11 1.97 15.22
N LEU A 21 16.17 1.28 14.07
CA LEU A 21 15.68 -0.09 13.95
C LEU A 21 16.40 -1.05 14.91
N GLY A 22 17.72 -0.93 15.07
CA GLY A 22 18.49 -1.70 16.05
C GLY A 22 18.08 -1.41 17.50
N ILE A 23 17.77 -0.16 17.83
CA ILE A 23 17.23 0.20 19.16
C ILE A 23 15.85 -0.44 19.36
N MET A 24 14.96 -0.36 18.37
CA MET A 24 13.63 -0.99 18.43
C MET A 24 13.75 -2.51 18.58
N ALA A 25 14.67 -3.15 17.87
CA ALA A 25 14.97 -4.56 18.01
C ALA A 25 15.37 -4.95 19.43
N SER A 26 16.23 -4.13 20.09
CA SER A 26 16.67 -4.33 21.47
C SER A 26 15.52 -4.21 22.48
N LYS A 27 14.45 -3.51 22.09
CA LYS A 27 13.24 -3.24 22.88
C LYS A 27 12.02 -4.04 22.45
N ARG A 28 12.20 -5.02 21.63
CA ARG A 28 11.12 -5.81 21.02
C ARG A 28 10.13 -6.36 22.04
N ALA A 29 10.60 -6.76 23.22
CA ALA A 29 9.75 -7.23 24.32
C ALA A 29 8.84 -6.13 24.90
N GLU A 30 9.17 -4.86 24.69
CA GLU A 30 8.45 -3.69 25.16
C GLU A 30 7.44 -3.13 24.13
N MET A 31 7.09 -3.89 23.10
CA MET A 31 6.11 -3.52 22.06
C MET A 31 6.55 -2.40 21.11
N PHE A 32 7.84 -2.12 20.99
CA PHE A 32 8.34 -1.18 19.98
C PHE A 32 8.26 -1.80 18.58
N VAL A 33 7.68 -1.07 17.64
CA VAL A 33 7.53 -1.48 16.25
C VAL A 33 7.99 -0.38 15.29
N ALA A 34 8.56 -0.78 14.17
CA ALA A 34 8.82 0.11 13.05
C ALA A 34 7.57 0.18 12.18
N GLU A 35 7.02 1.35 12.01
CA GLU A 35 5.89 1.59 11.12
C GLU A 35 6.38 2.18 9.80
N THR A 36 5.88 1.66 8.69
CA THR A 36 6.04 2.26 7.37
C THR A 36 4.69 2.66 6.80
N TYR A 37 4.71 3.63 5.91
CA TYR A 37 3.52 4.15 5.26
C TYR A 37 3.71 4.11 3.75
N LEU A 38 2.88 3.35 3.04
CA LEU A 38 3.12 3.06 1.62
C LEU A 38 2.40 3.99 0.65
N ASP A 39 1.59 4.93 1.10
CA ASP A 39 0.56 5.41 0.22
C ASP A 39 0.43 6.94 0.11
N ASP A 40 1.10 7.70 0.89
CA ASP A 40 0.97 9.17 0.91
C ASP A 40 1.80 9.91 -0.15
N GLY A 41 2.05 9.27 -1.28
CA GLY A 41 3.02 9.78 -2.22
C GLY A 41 4.47 9.47 -1.82
N TYR A 42 4.68 8.62 -0.80
CA TYR A 42 6.00 8.23 -0.31
C TYR A 42 6.10 6.71 -0.07
N PRO A 43 6.82 6.03 -0.84
CA PRO A 43 7.37 6.22 -2.18
C PRO A 43 6.31 6.09 -3.27
N GLY A 44 5.16 6.13 -2.95
CA GLY A 44 3.79 5.94 -3.25
C GLY A 44 3.25 6.11 -4.64
N TYR A 45 3.96 5.86 -5.67
CA TYR A 45 3.43 5.97 -7.02
C TYR A 45 3.49 4.66 -7.78
N PHE A 46 3.23 3.54 -7.09
CA PHE A 46 3.05 2.28 -7.77
C PHE A 46 1.74 2.26 -8.57
N LEU A 47 1.79 1.69 -9.75
CA LEU A 47 0.63 1.55 -10.63
C LEU A 47 -0.21 0.32 -10.28
N ASP A 48 0.38 -0.65 -9.58
CA ASP A 48 -0.21 -1.94 -9.26
C ASP A 48 -0.16 -2.26 -7.76
N CYS A 49 -1.26 -2.82 -7.22
CA CYS A 49 -1.33 -3.24 -5.82
C CYS A 49 -0.41 -4.42 -5.48
N ALA A 50 -0.09 -5.30 -6.44
CA ALA A 50 0.89 -6.35 -6.21
C ALA A 50 2.30 -5.78 -5.99
N SER A 51 2.63 -4.64 -6.60
CA SER A 51 3.87 -3.90 -6.35
C SER A 51 3.95 -3.35 -4.92
N TYR A 52 2.82 -2.87 -4.36
CA TYR A 52 2.74 -2.51 -2.94
C TYR A 52 3.11 -3.68 -2.04
N VAL A 53 2.52 -4.85 -2.31
CA VAL A 53 2.80 -6.07 -1.54
C VAL A 53 4.26 -6.45 -1.63
N GLY A 54 4.84 -6.44 -2.82
CA GLY A 54 6.26 -6.76 -3.02
C GLY A 54 7.20 -5.75 -2.35
N TYR A 55 6.86 -4.46 -2.41
CA TYR A 55 7.64 -3.42 -1.75
C TYR A 55 7.52 -3.51 -0.22
N ALA A 56 6.33 -3.77 0.30
CA ALA A 56 6.14 -4.02 1.73
C ALA A 56 6.95 -5.23 2.24
N LEU A 57 7.11 -6.26 1.42
CA LEU A 57 8.02 -7.38 1.73
C LEU A 57 9.47 -6.94 1.85
N LEU A 58 9.94 -6.00 1.01
CA LEU A 58 11.29 -5.44 1.13
C LEU A 58 11.44 -4.65 2.43
N GLU A 59 10.44 -3.85 2.79
CA GLU A 59 10.43 -3.12 4.04
C GLU A 59 10.44 -4.06 5.25
N HIS A 60 9.60 -5.09 5.21
CA HIS A 60 9.58 -6.13 6.23
C HIS A 60 10.93 -6.85 6.33
N TYR A 61 11.53 -7.23 5.21
CA TYR A 61 12.85 -7.86 5.16
C TYR A 61 13.91 -6.99 5.83
N ILE A 62 13.99 -5.71 5.47
CA ILE A 62 14.97 -4.78 6.05
C ILE A 62 14.71 -4.58 7.55
N CYS A 63 13.46 -4.32 7.95
CA CYS A 63 13.13 -4.03 9.34
C CYS A 63 13.26 -5.27 10.24
N THR A 64 12.79 -6.42 9.79
CA THR A 64 12.64 -7.62 10.60
C THR A 64 13.81 -8.58 10.44
N GLU A 65 14.14 -8.98 9.21
CA GLU A 65 15.17 -9.99 8.98
C GLU A 65 16.59 -9.39 9.16
N LEU A 66 16.84 -8.21 8.60
CA LEU A 66 18.18 -7.61 8.70
C LEU A 66 18.38 -6.85 10.00
N CYS A 67 17.41 -6.11 10.50
CA CYS A 67 17.54 -5.28 11.69
C CYS A 67 16.94 -5.88 12.97
N GLY A 68 16.14 -6.94 12.89
CA GLY A 68 15.52 -7.63 14.04
C GLY A 68 14.37 -6.88 14.70
N ALA A 69 13.90 -5.76 14.14
CA ALA A 69 12.79 -4.98 14.67
C ALA A 69 11.44 -5.66 14.38
N ARG A 70 10.40 -5.33 15.16
CA ARG A 70 9.03 -5.62 14.77
C ARG A 70 8.60 -4.65 13.68
N TYR A 71 7.76 -5.10 12.79
CA TYR A 71 7.26 -4.33 11.67
C TYR A 71 5.74 -4.19 11.71
N THR A 72 5.26 -3.03 11.34
CA THR A 72 3.86 -2.76 11.06
C THR A 72 3.78 -1.87 9.81
N ILE A 73 2.65 -1.91 9.13
CA ILE A 73 2.46 -1.16 7.91
C ILE A 73 1.11 -0.47 7.92
N SER A 74 1.09 0.80 7.52
CA SER A 74 -0.13 1.54 7.25
C SER A 74 -0.22 1.93 5.79
N PHE A 75 -1.44 2.00 5.28
CA PHE A 75 -1.74 2.46 3.93
C PHE A 75 -3.12 3.09 3.86
N GLY A 76 -3.34 3.96 2.93
CA GLY A 76 -4.53 4.80 2.84
C GLY A 76 -4.86 5.24 1.41
N GLY A 77 -4.80 6.52 1.12
CA GLY A 77 -5.40 7.25 0.01
C GLY A 77 -5.33 6.68 -1.40
N LEU A 78 -4.19 6.15 -1.84
CA LEU A 78 -4.04 5.57 -3.19
C LEU A 78 -4.68 4.18 -3.33
N LEU A 79 -4.93 3.52 -2.20
CA LEU A 79 -5.70 2.29 -2.11
C LEU A 79 -7.11 2.62 -1.60
N SER A 80 -7.81 3.52 -2.28
CA SER A 80 -9.11 4.03 -1.83
C SER A 80 -10.28 3.08 -2.04
N GLU A 81 -10.11 2.06 -2.86
CA GLU A 81 -11.15 1.05 -3.08
C GLU A 81 -11.10 -0.01 -1.98
N ASN A 82 -12.24 -0.30 -1.37
CA ASN A 82 -12.34 -1.19 -0.22
C ASN A 82 -11.82 -2.60 -0.51
N ASP A 83 -12.08 -3.12 -1.70
CA ASP A 83 -11.64 -4.45 -2.11
C ASP A 83 -10.12 -4.52 -2.28
N THR A 84 -9.49 -3.54 -2.94
CA THR A 84 -8.04 -3.53 -3.11
C THR A 84 -7.32 -3.34 -1.79
N ARG A 85 -7.82 -2.50 -0.89
CA ARG A 85 -7.30 -2.33 0.48
C ARG A 85 -7.33 -3.64 1.26
N ALA A 86 -8.49 -4.29 1.27
CA ALA A 86 -8.67 -5.58 1.94
C ALA A 86 -7.79 -6.67 1.31
N GLY A 87 -7.71 -6.73 -0.01
CA GLY A 87 -6.87 -7.66 -0.75
C GLY A 87 -5.38 -7.50 -0.41
N VAL A 88 -4.89 -6.25 -0.37
CA VAL A 88 -3.52 -5.95 0.07
C VAL A 88 -3.29 -6.37 1.51
N ALA A 89 -4.18 -6.01 2.43
CA ALA A 89 -4.07 -6.41 3.85
C ALA A 89 -4.01 -7.93 4.02
N MET A 90 -4.88 -8.67 3.33
CA MET A 90 -4.89 -10.13 3.35
C MET A 90 -3.61 -10.74 2.76
N ALA A 91 -3.06 -10.14 1.70
CA ALA A 91 -1.80 -10.59 1.10
C ALA A 91 -0.61 -10.36 2.04
N LEU A 92 -0.54 -9.19 2.68
CA LEU A 92 0.50 -8.84 3.64
C LEU A 92 0.45 -9.76 4.87
N ASP A 93 -0.73 -9.99 5.41
CA ASP A 93 -0.92 -10.95 6.51
C ASP A 93 -0.43 -12.35 6.12
N THR A 94 -0.83 -12.83 4.95
CA THR A 94 -0.41 -14.16 4.43
C THR A 94 1.11 -14.28 4.29
N LEU A 95 1.80 -13.22 3.89
CA LEU A 95 3.23 -13.24 3.57
C LEU A 95 4.14 -12.96 4.76
N MET A 96 3.68 -12.17 5.71
CA MET A 96 4.52 -11.60 6.76
C MET A 96 4.14 -12.06 8.17
N SER A 97 2.86 -12.40 8.40
CA SER A 97 2.41 -12.79 9.74
C SER A 97 2.78 -14.23 10.06
N THR A 98 3.16 -14.44 11.32
CA THR A 98 3.33 -15.78 11.92
C THR A 98 2.51 -15.84 13.20
N GLU A 99 2.26 -17.06 13.74
CA GLU A 99 1.57 -17.24 15.02
C GLU A 99 2.25 -16.48 16.17
N GLU A 100 3.59 -16.39 16.14
CA GLU A 100 4.38 -15.72 17.18
C GLU A 100 4.48 -14.20 16.94
N GLN A 101 4.34 -13.77 15.69
CA GLN A 101 4.53 -12.38 15.26
C GLN A 101 3.51 -12.01 14.17
N PRO A 102 2.26 -11.74 14.55
CA PRO A 102 1.33 -11.18 13.61
C PRO A 102 1.80 -9.78 13.21
N VAL A 103 1.79 -9.49 11.91
CA VAL A 103 2.06 -8.14 11.39
C VAL A 103 0.77 -7.35 11.44
N LEU A 104 0.76 -6.32 12.26
CA LEU A 104 -0.37 -5.42 12.32
C LEU A 104 -0.40 -4.54 11.08
N THR A 105 -1.51 -4.59 10.36
CA THR A 105 -1.77 -3.73 9.22
C THR A 105 -2.76 -2.66 9.62
N TYR A 106 -2.37 -1.38 9.48
CA TYR A 106 -3.26 -0.25 9.72
C TYR A 106 -3.90 0.22 8.43
N LEU A 107 -5.21 0.23 8.42
CA LEU A 107 -6.00 0.85 7.35
C LEU A 107 -6.42 2.24 7.82
N ASN A 108 -5.74 3.27 7.32
CA ASN A 108 -6.18 4.64 7.50
C ASN A 108 -7.38 4.87 6.59
N SER A 109 -8.47 5.43 7.09
CA SER A 109 -9.58 5.83 6.25
C SER A 109 -9.06 6.72 5.13
N SER A 110 -9.51 6.48 3.91
CA SER A 110 -9.17 7.28 2.75
C SER A 110 -9.67 8.69 2.88
N THR A 111 -8.91 9.51 3.56
CA THR A 111 -9.27 10.87 3.90
C THR A 111 -9.54 11.77 2.72
N ASN A 112 -9.21 11.35 1.51
CA ASN A 112 -8.81 12.42 0.63
C ASN A 112 -9.35 12.33 -0.78
N LEU A 113 -9.51 11.16 -1.35
CA LEU A 113 -9.89 11.10 -2.76
C LEU A 113 -11.40 11.16 -2.96
N GLN A 114 -12.17 10.54 -2.07
CA GLN A 114 -13.62 10.41 -2.22
C GLN A 114 -14.42 11.44 -1.42
N TRP A 115 -13.84 12.04 -0.36
CA TRP A 115 -14.56 13.02 0.46
C TRP A 115 -14.66 14.38 -0.23
N ASP A 116 -15.80 15.03 0.01
CA ASP A 116 -16.09 16.37 -0.49
C ASP A 116 -16.60 17.30 0.63
N HIS A 117 -17.18 18.44 0.23
CA HIS A 117 -17.74 19.42 1.15
C HIS A 117 -19.08 19.00 1.79
N HIS A 118 -19.67 17.90 1.35
CA HIS A 118 -20.90 17.33 1.95
C HIS A 118 -20.56 16.47 3.16
N ILE A 119 -20.14 17.12 4.24
CA ILE A 119 -19.57 16.49 5.45
C ILE A 119 -20.37 15.27 5.91
N HIS A 120 -21.69 15.38 5.97
CA HIS A 120 -22.54 14.23 6.38
C HIS A 120 -22.59 13.13 5.32
N GLY A 121 -22.42 13.46 4.05
CA GLY A 121 -22.30 12.51 2.95
C GLY A 121 -21.05 11.64 3.07
N ASN A 122 -19.98 12.19 3.62
CA ASN A 122 -18.73 11.47 3.83
C ASN A 122 -18.84 10.25 4.77
N TYR A 123 -19.85 10.22 5.67
CA TYR A 123 -20.18 9.00 6.40
C TYR A 123 -20.61 7.84 5.49
N GLY A 124 -21.25 8.15 4.35
CA GLY A 124 -21.64 7.16 3.36
C GLY A 124 -20.45 6.49 2.67
N ILE A 125 -19.28 7.09 2.76
CA ILE A 125 -18.00 6.54 2.27
C ILE A 125 -17.29 5.79 3.39
N SER A 126 -17.11 6.43 4.54
CA SER A 126 -16.33 5.89 5.65
C SER A 126 -16.95 4.67 6.34
N VAL A 127 -18.28 4.66 6.52
CA VAL A 127 -18.97 3.55 7.21
C VAL A 127 -18.93 2.24 6.41
N PRO A 128 -19.19 2.20 5.09
CA PRO A 128 -18.96 1.02 4.28
C PRO A 128 -17.50 0.54 4.28
N GLU A 129 -16.54 1.47 4.27
CA GLU A 129 -15.11 1.16 4.39
C GLU A 129 -14.81 0.42 5.71
N PHE A 130 -15.23 0.97 6.85
CA PHE A 130 -15.08 0.31 8.16
C PHE A 130 -15.75 -1.07 8.19
N LEU A 131 -16.97 -1.17 7.66
CA LEU A 131 -17.69 -2.44 7.63
C LEU A 131 -16.92 -3.50 6.85
N PHE A 132 -16.39 -3.13 5.67
CA PHE A 132 -15.67 -4.03 4.79
C PHE A 132 -14.38 -4.56 5.45
N GLU A 133 -13.61 -3.68 6.03
CA GLU A 133 -12.37 -4.01 6.74
C GLU A 133 -12.63 -4.88 7.96
N MET A 134 -13.64 -4.54 8.77
CA MET A 134 -14.04 -5.32 9.95
C MET A 134 -14.59 -6.71 9.60
N LEU A 135 -15.29 -6.85 8.45
CA LEU A 135 -15.72 -8.16 7.95
C LEU A 135 -14.54 -9.06 7.61
N VAL A 136 -13.51 -8.50 6.96
CA VAL A 136 -12.29 -9.22 6.60
C VAL A 136 -11.51 -9.62 7.86
N GLU A 137 -11.30 -8.68 8.79
CA GLU A 137 -10.64 -8.96 10.08
C GLU A 137 -11.32 -10.11 10.83
N LYS A 138 -12.64 -10.03 11.00
CA LYS A 138 -13.41 -11.05 11.72
C LYS A 138 -13.42 -12.40 11.00
N LYS A 139 -13.43 -12.41 9.66
CA LYS A 139 -13.44 -13.63 8.86
C LYS A 139 -12.13 -14.39 8.93
N TYR A 140 -11.01 -13.69 8.85
CA TYR A 140 -9.69 -14.30 8.74
C TYR A 140 -8.86 -14.22 10.03
N HIS A 141 -9.39 -13.58 11.06
CA HIS A 141 -8.71 -13.38 12.35
C HIS A 141 -7.35 -12.68 12.21
N MET A 142 -7.30 -11.71 11.31
CA MET A 142 -6.10 -10.96 11.01
C MET A 142 -5.81 -9.92 12.12
N SER A 143 -4.55 -9.54 12.24
CA SER A 143 -4.16 -8.35 13.02
C SER A 143 -4.37 -7.09 12.17
N LEU A 144 -5.61 -6.66 12.01
CA LEU A 144 -5.99 -5.52 11.22
C LEU A 144 -6.47 -4.39 12.14
N GLY A 145 -5.83 -3.22 12.03
CA GLY A 145 -6.24 -2.02 12.72
C GLY A 145 -6.99 -1.08 11.77
N VAL A 146 -8.19 -0.67 12.15
CA VAL A 146 -8.93 0.37 11.44
C VAL A 146 -8.73 1.69 12.17
N ASN A 147 -8.22 2.71 11.48
CA ASN A 147 -8.03 4.05 12.01
C ASN A 147 -9.11 5.01 11.49
N PRO A 148 -10.21 5.22 12.23
CA PRO A 148 -11.29 6.09 11.79
C PRO A 148 -10.84 7.55 11.79
N VAL A 149 -10.76 8.15 10.62
CA VAL A 149 -10.43 9.56 10.45
C VAL A 149 -11.72 10.39 10.38
N SER A 150 -11.71 11.57 11.02
CA SER A 150 -12.86 12.45 11.03
C SER A 150 -13.26 12.90 9.63
N ILE A 151 -14.55 12.79 9.31
CA ILE A 151 -15.14 13.19 8.01
C ILE A 151 -14.92 14.66 7.65
N THR A 152 -14.39 15.47 8.55
CA THR A 152 -14.09 16.91 8.36
C THR A 152 -12.61 17.18 8.11
N GLU A 153 -11.73 16.16 8.20
CA GLU A 153 -10.28 16.35 8.16
C GLU A 153 -9.79 16.96 6.85
N LYS A 154 -10.43 16.61 5.73
CA LYS A 154 -10.10 17.21 4.42
C LYS A 154 -10.31 18.74 4.36
N ILE A 155 -11.16 19.28 5.22
CA ILE A 155 -11.60 20.69 5.17
C ILE A 155 -10.97 21.51 6.30
N LYS A 156 -10.80 20.92 7.46
CA LYS A 156 -10.32 21.59 8.68
C LYS A 156 -9.73 20.62 9.67
N VAL A 157 -9.02 21.13 10.66
CA VAL A 157 -8.64 20.33 11.84
C VAL A 157 -9.90 19.91 12.58
N PRO A 158 -10.13 18.61 12.81
CA PRO A 158 -11.31 18.12 13.50
C PRO A 158 -11.41 18.61 14.95
N THR A 159 -12.63 18.81 15.41
CA THR A 159 -12.92 19.03 16.84
C THR A 159 -12.99 17.69 17.58
N LEU A 160 -12.92 17.75 18.92
CA LEU A 160 -13.07 16.55 19.75
C LEU A 160 -14.42 15.83 19.50
N ASP A 161 -15.50 16.58 19.35
CA ASP A 161 -16.83 16.00 19.11
C ASP A 161 -16.87 15.28 17.74
N GLU A 162 -16.23 15.82 16.73
CA GLU A 162 -16.12 15.18 15.41
C GLU A 162 -15.31 13.88 15.45
N LEU A 163 -14.23 13.85 16.24
CA LEU A 163 -13.46 12.63 16.49
C LEU A 163 -14.29 11.59 17.26
N ILE A 164 -15.01 11.99 18.31
CA ILE A 164 -15.90 11.09 19.05
C ILE A 164 -17.00 10.53 18.14
N ASN A 165 -17.55 11.34 17.24
CA ASN A 165 -18.61 10.91 16.35
C ASN A 165 -18.13 9.82 15.39
N ILE A 166 -16.96 9.97 14.76
CA ILE A 166 -16.44 8.95 13.83
C ILE A 166 -16.05 7.67 14.57
N LEU A 167 -15.42 7.77 15.74
CA LEU A 167 -15.12 6.60 16.59
C LEU A 167 -16.39 5.86 17.01
N THR A 168 -17.45 6.61 17.34
CA THR A 168 -18.75 6.03 17.68
C THR A 168 -19.39 5.32 16.47
N ALA A 169 -19.28 5.92 15.28
CA ALA A 169 -19.75 5.29 14.05
C ALA A 169 -18.99 4.00 13.76
N ALA A 170 -17.66 4.02 13.84
CA ALA A 170 -16.82 2.83 13.67
C ALA A 170 -17.19 1.73 14.68
N LYS A 171 -17.35 2.06 15.96
CA LYS A 171 -17.75 1.09 16.99
C LYS A 171 -19.10 0.44 16.70
N ARG A 172 -20.10 1.23 16.28
CA ARG A 172 -21.41 0.68 15.90
C ARG A 172 -21.35 -0.16 14.63
N THR A 173 -20.45 0.18 13.71
CA THR A 173 -20.21 -0.61 12.50
C THR A 173 -19.59 -1.96 12.86
N GLU A 174 -18.63 -1.98 13.79
CA GLU A 174 -18.04 -3.22 14.30
C GLU A 174 -19.08 -4.18 14.89
N GLU A 175 -20.01 -3.65 15.70
CA GLU A 175 -21.12 -4.43 16.26
C GLU A 175 -22.01 -5.04 15.17
N LYS A 176 -22.19 -4.34 14.05
CA LYS A 176 -22.98 -4.82 12.91
C LYS A 176 -22.25 -5.78 12.00
N ALA A 177 -20.92 -5.71 11.93
CA ALA A 177 -20.13 -6.58 11.08
C ALA A 177 -20.36 -8.07 11.36
N GLU A 178 -20.55 -8.46 12.63
CA GLU A 178 -20.87 -9.86 13.01
C GLU A 178 -22.20 -10.35 12.43
N GLU A 179 -23.21 -9.48 12.40
CA GLU A 179 -24.52 -9.81 11.84
C GLU A 179 -24.46 -10.01 10.32
N TRP A 180 -23.57 -9.29 9.64
CA TRP A 180 -23.44 -9.30 8.18
C TRP A 180 -22.48 -10.36 7.64
N LEU A 181 -21.56 -10.84 8.48
CA LEU A 181 -20.53 -11.81 8.10
C LEU A 181 -21.09 -13.05 7.34
N PRO A 182 -22.22 -13.66 7.71
CA PRO A 182 -22.77 -14.83 7.01
C PRO A 182 -23.28 -14.54 5.58
N TYR A 183 -23.49 -13.28 5.24
CA TYR A 183 -24.07 -12.84 3.95
C TYR A 183 -23.04 -12.30 2.99
N PHE A 184 -21.76 -12.18 3.42
CA PHE A 184 -20.70 -11.62 2.62
C PHE A 184 -19.97 -12.69 1.80
N ASN A 185 -19.74 -12.40 0.50
CA ASN A 185 -18.99 -13.28 -0.38
C ASN A 185 -17.53 -12.88 -0.43
N PHE A 186 -16.67 -13.62 0.25
CA PHE A 186 -15.23 -13.34 0.31
C PHE A 186 -14.42 -13.89 -0.87
N LYS A 187 -15.00 -14.73 -1.72
CA LYS A 187 -14.27 -15.38 -2.82
C LYS A 187 -13.52 -14.42 -3.74
N PRO A 188 -14.08 -13.27 -4.17
CA PRO A 188 -13.34 -12.31 -4.99
C PRO A 188 -12.08 -11.76 -4.28
N LEU A 189 -12.16 -11.54 -2.97
CA LEU A 189 -11.01 -11.07 -2.18
C LEU A 189 -9.93 -12.14 -2.03
N GLU A 190 -10.34 -13.40 -1.86
CA GLU A 190 -9.41 -14.54 -1.80
C GLU A 190 -8.64 -14.68 -3.13
N GLU A 191 -9.33 -14.58 -4.25
CA GLU A 191 -8.72 -14.62 -5.58
C GLU A 191 -7.73 -13.45 -5.78
N MET A 192 -8.10 -12.25 -5.36
CA MET A 192 -7.27 -11.06 -5.40
C MET A 192 -6.02 -11.22 -4.51
N ARG A 193 -6.20 -11.64 -3.26
CA ARG A 193 -5.11 -11.97 -2.33
C ARG A 193 -4.11 -12.94 -2.97
N ASP A 194 -4.60 -14.04 -3.54
CA ASP A 194 -3.74 -15.09 -4.08
C ASP A 194 -2.88 -14.58 -5.26
N VAL A 195 -3.42 -13.69 -6.08
CA VAL A 195 -2.64 -13.01 -7.13
C VAL A 195 -1.60 -12.07 -6.50
N MET A 196 -1.99 -11.23 -5.56
CA MET A 196 -1.08 -10.27 -4.92
C MET A 196 0.04 -10.97 -4.14
N VAL A 197 -0.25 -12.09 -3.48
CA VAL A 197 0.76 -12.93 -2.79
C VAL A 197 1.78 -13.45 -3.79
N ARG A 198 1.30 -14.01 -4.91
CA ARG A 198 2.18 -14.58 -5.94
C ARG A 198 3.04 -13.52 -6.60
N GLU A 199 2.40 -12.48 -7.12
CA GLU A 199 3.09 -11.45 -7.90
C GLU A 199 3.96 -10.54 -7.02
N GLY A 200 3.51 -10.23 -5.80
CA GLY A 200 4.32 -9.50 -4.83
C GLY A 200 5.58 -10.27 -4.42
N ARG A 201 5.48 -11.59 -4.26
CA ARG A 201 6.65 -12.43 -3.99
C ARG A 201 7.61 -12.45 -5.17
N ILE A 202 7.11 -12.58 -6.40
CA ILE A 202 7.94 -12.55 -7.61
C ILE A 202 8.68 -11.21 -7.71
N LEU A 203 8.00 -10.11 -7.45
CA LEU A 203 8.64 -8.79 -7.45
C LEU A 203 9.75 -8.71 -6.40
N PHE A 204 9.49 -9.15 -5.18
CA PHE A 204 10.49 -9.20 -4.11
C PHE A 204 11.72 -10.01 -4.53
N ASP A 205 11.51 -11.23 -5.03
CA ASP A 205 12.59 -12.12 -5.45
C ASP A 205 13.40 -11.51 -6.61
N ASN A 206 12.73 -10.86 -7.57
CA ASN A 206 13.37 -10.14 -8.67
C ASN A 206 14.24 -8.97 -8.18
N VAL A 207 13.81 -8.24 -7.15
CA VAL A 207 14.59 -7.15 -6.55
C VAL A 207 15.84 -7.68 -5.89
N ILE A 208 15.71 -8.71 -5.05
CA ILE A 208 16.84 -9.31 -4.34
C ILE A 208 17.87 -9.86 -5.33
N GLU A 209 17.43 -10.59 -6.35
CA GLU A 209 18.30 -11.13 -7.38
C GLU A 209 18.95 -10.03 -8.22
N GLY A 210 18.17 -9.04 -8.66
CA GLY A 210 18.67 -7.93 -9.47
C GLY A 210 19.70 -7.08 -8.71
N PHE A 211 19.50 -6.86 -7.40
CA PHE A 211 20.44 -6.14 -6.55
C PHE A 211 21.74 -6.93 -6.40
N LYS A 212 21.69 -8.24 -6.15
CA LYS A 212 22.89 -9.11 -6.11
C LYS A 212 23.66 -9.07 -7.43
N GLN A 213 22.95 -9.15 -8.56
CA GLN A 213 23.60 -9.04 -9.89
C GLN A 213 24.25 -7.68 -10.13
N ALA A 214 23.70 -6.61 -9.55
CA ALA A 214 24.29 -5.27 -9.59
C ALA A 214 25.45 -5.07 -8.60
N GLY A 215 25.77 -6.07 -7.77
CA GLY A 215 26.83 -6.02 -6.77
C GLY A 215 26.45 -5.32 -5.48
N ILE A 216 25.15 -5.18 -5.22
CA ILE A 216 24.59 -4.60 -3.98
C ILE A 216 24.53 -5.71 -2.93
N ASP A 217 25.03 -5.41 -1.73
CA ASP A 217 24.90 -6.32 -0.58
C ASP A 217 23.48 -6.28 -0.04
N THR A 218 22.70 -7.32 -0.34
CA THR A 218 21.32 -7.43 0.10
C THR A 218 21.19 -7.84 1.58
N GLU A 219 22.28 -8.12 2.27
CA GLU A 219 22.33 -8.37 3.71
C GLU A 219 22.73 -7.12 4.51
N ASP A 220 23.19 -6.06 3.84
CA ASP A 220 23.46 -4.76 4.46
C ASP A 220 22.21 -3.85 4.37
N PRO A 221 21.52 -3.58 5.51
CA PRO A 221 20.33 -2.73 5.51
C PRO A 221 20.57 -1.31 5.04
N LEU A 222 21.77 -0.74 5.25
CA LEU A 222 22.09 0.61 4.80
C LEU A 222 22.25 0.66 3.28
N GLU A 223 22.93 -0.30 2.70
CA GLU A 223 23.12 -0.37 1.25
C GLU A 223 21.78 -0.58 0.54
N MET A 224 20.92 -1.47 1.05
CA MET A 224 19.56 -1.65 0.57
C MET A 224 18.75 -0.34 0.61
N LEU A 225 18.77 0.35 1.74
CA LEU A 225 18.05 1.61 1.90
C LEU A 225 18.55 2.71 0.97
N MET A 226 19.87 2.82 0.77
CA MET A 226 20.49 3.79 -0.14
C MET A 226 20.02 3.59 -1.57
N VAL A 227 19.95 2.35 -2.03
CA VAL A 227 19.49 2.04 -3.39
C VAL A 227 18.02 2.32 -3.54
N LEU A 228 17.18 1.83 -2.64
CA LEU A 228 15.72 2.03 -2.67
C LEU A 228 15.35 3.51 -2.59
N LYS A 229 16.06 4.29 -1.78
CA LYS A 229 15.87 5.74 -1.65
C LYS A 229 16.06 6.48 -2.98
N ASN A 230 17.02 6.06 -3.78
CA ASN A 230 17.35 6.69 -5.05
C ASN A 230 16.56 6.15 -6.24
N MET A 231 15.69 5.16 -6.01
CA MET A 231 14.92 4.52 -7.05
C MET A 231 13.52 5.15 -7.18
N ASN A 232 13.17 5.61 -8.37
CA ASN A 232 11.82 6.08 -8.64
C ASN A 232 10.84 4.89 -8.64
N PRO A 233 9.68 4.95 -7.96
CA PRO A 233 8.73 3.84 -7.85
C PRO A 233 8.24 3.30 -9.20
N ILE A 234 7.91 4.16 -10.15
CA ILE A 234 7.49 3.72 -11.49
C ILE A 234 8.64 2.98 -12.19
N ARG A 235 9.88 3.49 -12.05
CA ARG A 235 11.05 2.83 -12.62
C ARG A 235 11.34 1.51 -11.92
N PHE A 236 11.11 1.42 -10.64
CA PHE A 236 11.20 0.18 -9.86
C PHE A 236 10.23 -0.88 -10.40
N GLU A 237 8.95 -0.54 -10.60
CA GLU A 237 7.98 -1.44 -11.23
C GLU A 237 8.41 -1.87 -12.63
N GLN A 238 8.84 -0.94 -13.48
CA GLN A 238 9.28 -1.25 -14.84
C GLN A 238 10.43 -2.27 -14.91
N ILE A 239 11.29 -2.30 -13.89
CA ILE A 239 12.44 -3.21 -13.82
C ILE A 239 12.04 -4.57 -13.23
N PHE A 240 11.26 -4.57 -12.15
CA PHE A 240 11.08 -5.75 -11.31
C PHE A 240 9.68 -6.40 -11.40
N HIS A 241 8.71 -5.70 -11.97
CA HIS A 241 7.35 -6.25 -12.11
C HIS A 241 7.33 -7.41 -13.10
N SER A 242 6.57 -8.46 -12.76
CA SER A 242 6.50 -9.70 -13.57
C SER A 242 5.78 -9.52 -14.90
N SER A 243 4.88 -8.55 -15.01
CA SER A 243 4.06 -8.28 -16.20
C SER A 243 4.65 -7.24 -17.15
N THR A 244 5.96 -6.99 -17.11
CA THR A 244 6.58 -6.05 -18.04
C THR A 244 6.54 -6.57 -19.47
N TYR A 245 6.06 -5.74 -20.41
CA TYR A 245 5.88 -6.11 -21.81
C TYR A 245 7.19 -6.13 -22.60
N GLY A 246 7.44 -7.23 -23.28
CA GLY A 246 8.40 -7.36 -24.36
C GLY A 246 9.85 -6.95 -24.01
N THR A 247 10.59 -6.51 -25.02
CA THR A 247 11.97 -6.01 -24.88
C THR A 247 12.03 -4.55 -24.41
N ASP A 248 10.92 -3.83 -24.50
CA ASP A 248 10.78 -2.47 -24.02
C ASP A 248 10.03 -2.49 -22.67
N LYS A 249 10.76 -2.63 -21.59
CA LYS A 249 10.23 -2.63 -20.21
C LYS A 249 9.76 -1.24 -19.75
N THR A 250 9.11 -0.50 -20.62
CA THR A 250 8.61 0.86 -20.31
C THR A 250 7.18 0.85 -19.82
N GLN A 251 6.44 -0.24 -20.02
CA GLN A 251 5.05 -0.37 -19.63
C GLN A 251 4.86 -1.54 -18.65
N VAL A 252 4.09 -1.29 -17.61
CA VAL A 252 3.64 -2.28 -16.63
C VAL A 252 2.16 -2.52 -16.89
N GLU A 253 1.76 -3.77 -17.08
CA GLU A 253 0.35 -4.15 -17.04
C GLU A 253 -0.01 -4.52 -15.60
N PRO A 254 -0.76 -3.66 -14.89
CA PRO A 254 -1.11 -3.92 -13.50
C PRO A 254 -2.14 -5.05 -13.40
N PHE A 255 -1.95 -5.95 -12.44
CA PHE A 255 -2.92 -6.99 -12.10
C PHE A 255 -4.15 -6.40 -11.40
N TYR A 256 -3.88 -5.52 -10.43
CA TYR A 256 -4.88 -4.76 -9.69
C TYR A 256 -4.42 -3.31 -9.61
N PRO A 257 -4.85 -2.47 -10.58
CA PRO A 257 -4.35 -1.10 -10.65
C PRO A 257 -4.77 -0.27 -9.44
N THR A 258 -3.83 0.52 -8.92
CA THR A 258 -4.10 1.57 -7.95
C THR A 258 -4.96 2.67 -8.58
N VAL A 259 -5.39 3.65 -7.78
CA VAL A 259 -6.08 4.84 -8.32
C VAL A 259 -5.21 5.55 -9.37
N LEU A 260 -3.92 5.72 -9.09
CA LEU A 260 -2.97 6.32 -10.05
C LEU A 260 -2.79 5.42 -11.29
N GLY A 261 -2.70 4.11 -11.10
CA GLY A 261 -2.59 3.15 -12.20
C GLY A 261 -3.78 3.23 -13.14
N ARG A 262 -5.01 3.30 -12.61
CA ARG A 262 -6.23 3.49 -13.41
C ARG A 262 -6.22 4.82 -14.17
N GLN A 263 -5.90 5.91 -13.49
CA GLN A 263 -5.81 7.22 -14.15
C GLN A 263 -4.78 7.24 -15.28
N THR A 264 -3.65 6.59 -15.09
CA THR A 264 -2.60 6.49 -16.12
C THR A 264 -3.08 5.65 -17.30
N MET A 265 -3.80 4.56 -17.07
CA MET A 265 -4.41 3.73 -18.12
C MET A 265 -5.48 4.49 -18.89
N ASP A 266 -6.36 5.22 -18.20
CA ASP A 266 -7.40 6.04 -18.81
C ASP A 266 -6.79 7.14 -19.70
N MET A 267 -5.77 7.84 -19.22
CA MET A 267 -5.03 8.84 -20.02
C MET A 267 -4.38 8.23 -21.26
N MET A 268 -3.81 7.03 -21.16
CA MET A 268 -3.23 6.33 -22.31
C MET A 268 -4.30 5.92 -23.31
N GLN A 269 -5.47 5.50 -22.85
CA GLN A 269 -6.59 5.17 -23.73
C GLN A 269 -7.12 6.40 -24.49
N GLU A 270 -7.23 7.54 -23.80
CA GLU A 270 -7.59 8.82 -24.43
C GLU A 270 -6.60 9.20 -25.55
N ILE A 271 -5.29 9.09 -25.30
CA ILE A 271 -4.24 9.34 -26.31
C ILE A 271 -4.36 8.38 -27.49
N ILE A 272 -4.61 7.10 -27.23
CA ILE A 272 -4.82 6.12 -28.31
C ILE A 272 -6.06 6.45 -29.12
N ASP A 273 -7.16 6.82 -28.45
CA ASP A 273 -8.41 7.16 -29.12
C ASP A 273 -8.27 8.46 -29.96
N GLU A 274 -7.53 9.47 -29.46
CA GLU A 274 -7.18 10.67 -30.22
C GLU A 274 -6.34 10.33 -31.47
N LEU A 275 -5.28 9.52 -31.32
CA LEU A 275 -4.42 9.10 -32.43
C LEU A 275 -5.18 8.28 -33.47
N MET A 276 -6.10 7.43 -33.06
CA MET A 276 -6.95 6.68 -33.96
C MET A 276 -7.93 7.58 -34.71
N ASN A 277 -8.50 8.57 -34.05
CA ASN A 277 -9.41 9.55 -34.68
C ASN A 277 -8.68 10.44 -35.69
N ASP A 278 -7.48 10.91 -35.39
CA ASP A 278 -6.68 11.72 -36.31
C ASP A 278 -6.27 10.93 -37.57
N ASN A 279 -5.90 9.66 -37.41
CA ASN A 279 -5.60 8.79 -38.56
C ASN A 279 -6.83 8.51 -39.44
N CYS A 280 -8.02 8.40 -38.84
CA CYS A 280 -9.27 8.25 -39.61
C CYS A 280 -9.64 9.52 -40.38
N GLN A 281 -9.39 10.72 -39.84
CA GLN A 281 -9.66 11.98 -40.55
C GLN A 281 -8.66 12.23 -41.69
N GLY A 282 -7.41 11.81 -41.54
CA GLY A 282 -6.39 11.87 -42.61
C GLY A 282 -6.70 10.98 -43.82
N ILE A 283 -7.36 9.86 -43.60
CA ILE A 283 -7.76 8.91 -44.67
C ILE A 283 -9.03 9.40 -45.38
N LEU A 284 -9.91 10.12 -44.72
CA LEU A 284 -11.17 10.63 -45.31
C LEU A 284 -10.99 11.93 -46.09
N ASN A 285 -9.86 12.63 -45.93
CA ASN A 285 -9.54 13.91 -46.59
C ASN A 285 -8.45 13.80 -47.67
N GLY A 286 -7.99 12.59 -47.98
CA GLY A 286 -7.07 12.25 -49.09
C GLY A 286 -7.78 11.48 -50.18
#